data_117a59889c82b3a50c9e9eed678fefd5
#
_entry.id   117a59889c82b3a50c9e9eed678fefd5
#
_cell.length_a   1.000
_cell.length_b   1.000
_cell.length_c   1.000
_cell.angle_alpha   90.00
_cell.angle_beta   90.00
_cell.angle_gamma   90.00
#
_symmetry.space_group_name_H-M   'P 1'
#
loop_
_entity.id
_entity.type
_entity.pdbx_description
1 polymer ?
#
loop_
_entity_poly.entity_id
_entity_poly.type
_entity_poly.pdbx_seq_one_letter_code
_entity_poly.pdbx_strand_id
1 'polypeptide(L)'
;MALEPIILIPARIGSTRLPRKALAEIGGKPMIVHVAEQAKKAAIGRTIVATDHNDIAKAVADYGHECIITQGDHKSGSDRIYEALMRIDPKQRYNTILNIQGDLPTIMPREIIHALRPLENSFTDIATLGAQIIEENEKRDPNVVKIVGTPLSQNRLRALYFTRATAPYGDGPLYHHIGIYAYRREALEKFVSFKPSTLEMREKLEQLRALENNIRIDVEIVDTIPLGVDTQHDLDRVCEILA
;
A
#
# COMPACT_ATOMS: atom_id res chain seq x y z
N MET A 1 -7.54 -21.77 4.49
CA MET A 1 -6.79 -21.51 5.74
C MET A 1 -7.28 -20.20 6.34
N ALA A 2 -7.33 -20.10 7.68
CA ALA A 2 -7.57 -18.82 8.33
C ALA A 2 -6.42 -17.85 7.98
N LEU A 3 -6.75 -16.56 7.85
CA LEU A 3 -5.75 -15.52 7.63
C LEU A 3 -5.07 -15.21 8.98
N GLU A 4 -3.74 -15.24 8.99
CA GLU A 4 -2.92 -14.80 10.12
C GLU A 4 -2.09 -13.58 9.66
N PRO A 5 -2.70 -12.39 9.73
CA PRO A 5 -2.09 -11.21 9.12
C PRO A 5 -1.05 -10.55 10.01
N ILE A 6 -0.07 -9.94 9.35
CA ILE A 6 0.84 -8.95 9.91
C ILE A 6 0.80 -7.70 9.04
N ILE A 7 0.85 -6.53 9.67
CA ILE A 7 0.92 -5.24 8.97
C ILE A 7 2.36 -4.75 8.98
N LEU A 8 2.91 -4.49 7.82
CA LEU A 8 4.23 -3.92 7.62
C LEU A 8 4.11 -2.58 6.90
N ILE A 9 4.73 -1.55 7.47
CA ILE A 9 4.67 -0.17 6.96
C ILE A 9 6.08 0.23 6.55
N PRO A 10 6.42 0.23 5.24
CA PRO A 10 7.72 0.66 4.78
C PRO A 10 7.86 2.17 4.92
N ALA A 11 8.98 2.62 5.50
CA ALA A 11 9.32 4.03 5.61
C ALA A 11 10.82 4.21 5.31
N ARG A 12 11.17 5.21 4.51
CA ARG A 12 12.56 5.57 4.23
C ARG A 12 12.80 7.04 4.52
N ILE A 13 14.03 7.36 4.92
CA ILE A 13 14.40 8.76 5.19
C ILE A 13 14.55 9.55 3.90
N GLY A 14 15.04 8.90 2.83
CA GLY A 14 15.26 9.50 1.53
C GLY A 14 13.97 9.73 0.77
N SER A 15 13.56 10.99 0.62
CA SER A 15 12.48 11.42 -0.26
C SER A 15 12.93 12.68 -1.00
N THR A 16 12.79 12.68 -2.33
CA THR A 16 13.26 13.78 -3.20
C THR A 16 12.28 14.95 -3.27
N ARG A 17 10.99 14.69 -3.29
CA ARG A 17 9.93 15.70 -3.41
C ARG A 17 9.62 16.40 -2.08
N LEU A 18 9.66 15.66 -0.98
CA LEU A 18 9.47 16.16 0.37
C LEU A 18 10.54 15.53 1.27
N PRO A 19 11.67 16.23 1.53
CA PRO A 19 12.76 15.71 2.35
C PRO A 19 12.28 15.25 3.73
N ARG A 20 12.76 14.09 4.19
CA ARG A 20 12.38 13.48 5.48
C ARG A 20 10.86 13.25 5.62
N LYS A 21 10.15 12.98 4.53
CA LYS A 21 8.69 12.87 4.43
C LYS A 21 8.05 12.08 5.59
N ALA A 22 8.60 10.93 5.95
CA ALA A 22 8.06 10.08 7.02
C ALA A 22 8.03 10.79 8.40
N LEU A 23 8.89 11.77 8.61
CA LEU A 23 9.00 12.57 9.84
C LEU A 23 8.32 13.94 9.73
N ALA A 24 7.67 14.26 8.60
CA ALA A 24 6.91 15.50 8.48
C ALA A 24 5.81 15.56 9.54
N GLU A 25 5.68 16.69 10.20
CA GLU A 25 4.74 16.85 11.31
C GLU A 25 3.34 17.17 10.81
N ILE A 26 2.36 16.48 11.38
CA ILE A 26 0.92 16.68 11.16
C ILE A 26 0.29 16.77 12.56
N GLY A 27 -0.22 17.96 12.94
CA GLY A 27 -0.78 18.17 14.27
C GLY A 27 0.17 17.84 15.43
N GLY A 28 1.50 18.15 15.28
CA GLY A 28 2.52 17.88 16.29
C GLY A 28 2.99 16.43 16.39
N LYS A 29 2.64 15.58 15.42
CA LYS A 29 2.99 14.16 15.38
C LYS A 29 3.58 13.80 14.02
N PRO A 30 4.67 12.98 13.96
CA PRO A 30 5.23 12.53 12.68
C PRO A 30 4.22 11.75 11.82
N MET A 31 4.23 12.00 10.52
CA MET A 31 3.32 11.34 9.57
C MET A 31 3.30 9.82 9.68
N ILE A 32 4.47 9.19 9.80
CA ILE A 32 4.57 7.73 9.94
C ILE A 32 3.84 7.19 11.18
N VAL A 33 3.77 7.99 12.24
CA VAL A 33 3.07 7.62 13.49
C VAL A 33 1.57 7.64 13.27
N HIS A 34 1.01 8.60 12.52
CA HIS A 34 -0.41 8.59 12.15
C HIS A 34 -0.77 7.29 11.44
N VAL A 35 0.03 6.88 10.44
CA VAL A 35 -0.21 5.62 9.71
C VAL A 35 -0.13 4.41 10.65
N ALA A 36 0.88 4.34 11.51
CA ALA A 36 1.04 3.24 12.46
C ALA A 36 -0.12 3.15 13.47
N GLU A 37 -0.63 4.29 13.94
CA GLU A 37 -1.81 4.34 14.82
C GLU A 37 -3.07 3.81 14.13
N GLN A 38 -3.34 4.23 12.88
CA GLN A 38 -4.50 3.73 12.15
C GLN A 38 -4.39 2.23 11.86
N ALA A 39 -3.20 1.76 11.50
CA ALA A 39 -2.93 0.34 11.32
C ALA A 39 -3.16 -0.45 12.62
N LYS A 40 -2.71 0.05 13.75
CA LYS A 40 -2.94 -0.57 15.08
C LYS A 40 -4.43 -0.59 15.45
N LYS A 41 -5.18 0.49 15.13
CA LYS A 41 -6.63 0.58 15.38
C LYS A 41 -7.43 -0.42 14.54
N ALA A 42 -6.95 -0.86 13.39
CA ALA A 42 -7.59 -1.90 12.60
C ALA A 42 -7.68 -3.26 13.33
N ALA A 43 -6.82 -3.48 14.32
CA ALA A 43 -6.83 -4.63 15.24
C ALA A 43 -6.84 -6.01 14.54
N ILE A 44 -6.27 -6.10 13.34
CA ILE A 44 -6.25 -7.34 12.53
C ILE A 44 -4.96 -8.14 12.68
N GLY A 45 -3.94 -7.60 13.32
CA GLY A 45 -2.65 -8.26 13.51
C GLY A 45 -1.58 -7.34 14.08
N ARG A 46 -0.38 -7.89 14.26
CA ARG A 46 0.79 -7.13 14.70
C ARG A 46 1.16 -6.09 13.64
N THR A 47 1.50 -4.88 14.09
CA THR A 47 1.87 -3.76 13.21
C THR A 47 3.32 -3.37 13.46
N ILE A 48 4.14 -3.29 12.41
CA ILE A 48 5.57 -2.96 12.50
C ILE A 48 5.95 -1.99 11.38
N VAL A 49 6.64 -0.93 11.74
CA VAL A 49 7.27 -0.03 10.76
C VAL A 49 8.64 -0.59 10.36
N ALA A 50 8.89 -0.72 9.06
CA ALA A 50 10.17 -1.15 8.50
C ALA A 50 10.90 0.05 7.91
N THR A 51 12.05 0.43 8.46
CA THR A 51 12.76 1.65 8.06
C THR A 51 14.26 1.45 7.90
N ASP A 52 14.89 2.32 7.13
CA ASP A 52 16.33 2.39 6.93
C ASP A 52 17.05 3.38 7.87
N HIS A 53 16.32 4.07 8.77
CA HIS A 53 16.91 5.20 9.48
C HIS A 53 16.53 5.26 10.97
N ASN A 54 17.51 5.51 11.81
CA ASN A 54 17.33 5.56 13.27
C ASN A 54 16.39 6.68 13.73
N ASP A 55 16.36 7.83 13.04
CA ASP A 55 15.43 8.91 13.41
C ASP A 55 13.97 8.48 13.26
N ILE A 56 13.64 7.73 12.19
CA ILE A 56 12.30 7.18 12.00
C ILE A 56 12.01 6.14 13.08
N ALA A 57 12.96 5.22 13.32
CA ALA A 57 12.80 4.19 14.34
C ALA A 57 12.58 4.81 15.74
N LYS A 58 13.33 5.85 16.08
CA LYS A 58 13.17 6.59 17.32
C LYS A 58 11.79 7.24 17.40
N ALA A 59 11.37 7.97 16.37
CA ALA A 59 10.06 8.62 16.34
C ALA A 59 8.92 7.60 16.52
N VAL A 60 8.98 6.45 15.87
CA VAL A 60 7.99 5.36 15.99
C VAL A 60 7.97 4.79 17.42
N ALA A 61 9.15 4.55 18.02
CA ALA A 61 9.29 4.02 19.37
C ALA A 61 8.82 5.01 20.45
N ASP A 62 9.10 6.30 20.28
CA ASP A 62 8.68 7.37 21.23
C ASP A 62 7.14 7.43 21.36
N TYR A 63 6.39 6.97 20.34
CA TYR A 63 4.93 6.85 20.38
C TYR A 63 4.42 5.41 20.68
N GLY A 64 5.29 4.51 21.12
CA GLY A 64 4.91 3.15 21.56
C GLY A 64 4.51 2.21 20.44
N HIS A 65 5.07 2.39 19.24
CA HIS A 65 4.90 1.47 18.11
C HIS A 65 6.17 0.66 17.88
N GLU A 66 6.00 -0.51 17.25
CA GLU A 66 7.10 -1.40 16.90
C GLU A 66 7.79 -0.94 15.60
N CYS A 67 9.11 -1.02 15.58
CA CYS A 67 9.93 -0.71 14.42
C CYS A 67 11.04 -1.73 14.24
N ILE A 68 11.43 -1.97 12.99
CA ILE A 68 12.60 -2.75 12.63
C ILE A 68 13.46 -1.99 11.64
N ILE A 69 14.77 -1.99 11.88
CA ILE A 69 15.74 -1.41 10.93
C ILE A 69 15.99 -2.44 9.81
N THR A 70 15.92 -1.96 8.57
CA THR A 70 16.19 -2.71 7.34
C THR A 70 17.35 -2.08 6.57
N GLN A 71 17.84 -2.74 5.54
CA GLN A 71 18.86 -2.16 4.67
C GLN A 71 18.37 -0.90 3.96
N GLY A 72 19.30 0.01 3.61
CA GLY A 72 19.00 1.31 3.02
C GLY A 72 18.74 1.28 1.52
N ASP A 73 19.24 0.28 0.81
CA ASP A 73 19.32 0.21 -0.65
C ASP A 73 18.12 -0.48 -1.33
N HIS A 74 17.06 -0.79 -0.58
CA HIS A 74 15.84 -1.33 -1.16
C HIS A 74 15.24 -0.41 -2.22
N LYS A 75 14.97 -0.99 -3.40
CA LYS A 75 14.40 -0.26 -4.52
C LYS A 75 12.92 0.02 -4.34
N SER A 76 12.22 -0.83 -3.59
CA SER A 76 10.77 -0.72 -3.36
C SER A 76 10.37 -0.93 -1.90
N GLY A 77 9.13 -0.54 -1.59
CA GLY A 77 8.49 -0.84 -0.31
C GLY A 77 8.31 -2.34 -0.11
N SER A 78 8.00 -3.08 -1.17
CA SER A 78 7.79 -4.53 -1.14
C SER A 78 9.07 -5.29 -0.77
N ASP A 79 10.23 -4.90 -1.31
CA ASP A 79 11.53 -5.48 -0.93
C ASP A 79 11.82 -5.23 0.55
N ARG A 80 11.55 -4.01 1.04
CA ARG A 80 11.78 -3.63 2.44
C ARG A 80 10.92 -4.43 3.41
N ILE A 81 9.61 -4.55 3.14
CA ILE A 81 8.73 -5.32 4.01
C ILE A 81 9.05 -6.81 3.98
N TYR A 82 9.55 -7.33 2.86
CA TYR A 82 9.98 -8.72 2.77
C TYR A 82 11.20 -8.98 3.66
N GLU A 83 12.23 -8.13 3.61
CA GLU A 83 13.37 -8.22 4.54
C GLU A 83 12.91 -8.17 6.00
N ALA A 84 12.03 -7.21 6.33
CA ALA A 84 11.48 -7.10 7.67
C ALA A 84 10.76 -8.40 8.09
N LEU A 85 9.90 -8.95 7.23
CA LEU A 85 9.19 -10.20 7.45
C LEU A 85 10.15 -11.36 7.76
N MET A 86 11.19 -11.53 6.94
CA MET A 86 12.16 -12.62 7.12
C MET A 86 12.91 -12.53 8.47
N ARG A 87 13.17 -11.31 8.94
CA ARG A 87 13.84 -11.09 10.23
C ARG A 87 12.92 -11.32 11.45
N ILE A 88 11.66 -10.90 11.35
CA ILE A 88 10.73 -10.96 12.50
C ILE A 88 9.95 -12.25 12.60
N ASP A 89 9.80 -12.98 11.50
CA ASP A 89 9.01 -14.21 11.42
C ASP A 89 9.74 -15.39 10.75
N PRO A 90 10.90 -15.81 11.30
CA PRO A 90 11.67 -16.93 10.75
C PRO A 90 10.92 -18.27 10.86
N LYS A 91 9.88 -18.35 11.70
CA LYS A 91 9.03 -19.54 11.87
C LYS A 91 7.80 -19.55 10.96
N GLN A 92 7.65 -18.56 10.08
CA GLN A 92 6.57 -18.45 9.10
C GLN A 92 5.16 -18.57 9.71
N ARG A 93 4.92 -17.92 10.85
CA ARG A 93 3.61 -17.90 11.52
C ARG A 93 2.57 -17.08 10.77
N TYR A 94 3.00 -15.96 10.15
CA TYR A 94 2.12 -15.09 9.41
C TYR A 94 2.01 -15.56 7.95
N ASN A 95 0.81 -15.89 7.52
CA ASN A 95 0.52 -16.33 6.14
C ASN A 95 -0.01 -15.20 5.25
N THR A 96 -0.29 -14.03 5.83
CA THR A 96 -0.86 -12.87 5.15
C THR A 96 -0.11 -11.61 5.55
N ILE A 97 0.38 -10.86 4.58
CA ILE A 97 1.20 -9.67 4.79
C ILE A 97 0.49 -8.44 4.20
N LEU A 98 0.11 -7.49 5.06
CA LEU A 98 -0.38 -6.19 4.61
C LEU A 98 0.79 -5.22 4.49
N ASN A 99 0.87 -4.59 3.32
CA ASN A 99 1.77 -3.49 3.01
C ASN A 99 0.95 -2.19 2.96
N ILE A 100 1.08 -1.37 4.00
CA ILE A 100 0.46 -0.04 4.06
C ILE A 100 1.54 0.98 3.82
N GLN A 101 1.37 1.84 2.81
CA GLN A 101 2.35 2.87 2.52
C GLN A 101 2.46 3.88 3.66
N GLY A 102 3.70 4.21 4.06
CA GLY A 102 3.98 5.11 5.19
C GLY A 102 3.63 6.58 4.93
N ASP A 103 3.05 6.89 3.78
CA ASP A 103 2.64 8.22 3.35
C ASP A 103 1.11 8.37 3.18
N LEU A 104 0.33 7.51 3.81
CA LEU A 104 -1.13 7.54 3.82
C LEU A 104 -1.68 7.90 5.21
N PRO A 105 -1.42 9.09 5.76
CA PRO A 105 -1.77 9.43 7.14
C PRO A 105 -3.29 9.51 7.41
N THR A 106 -4.09 9.67 6.36
CA THR A 106 -5.56 9.73 6.45
C THR A 106 -6.24 8.38 6.26
N ILE A 107 -5.47 7.28 6.12
CA ILE A 107 -6.05 5.95 6.00
C ILE A 107 -6.88 5.62 7.24
N MET A 108 -8.06 5.03 7.04
CA MET A 108 -8.90 4.61 8.14
C MET A 108 -8.80 3.08 8.38
N PRO A 109 -9.04 2.62 9.61
CA PRO A 109 -8.97 1.20 9.94
C PRO A 109 -9.85 0.30 9.05
N ARG A 110 -10.99 0.82 8.60
CA ARG A 110 -11.92 0.07 7.74
C ARG A 110 -11.33 -0.26 6.38
N GLU A 111 -10.57 0.67 5.74
CA GLU A 111 -9.89 0.40 4.47
C GLU A 111 -8.81 -0.67 4.64
N ILE A 112 -8.11 -0.64 5.77
CA ILE A 112 -7.10 -1.66 6.10
C ILE A 112 -7.74 -3.05 6.22
N ILE A 113 -8.91 -3.13 6.87
CA ILE A 113 -9.68 -4.38 6.96
C ILE A 113 -10.19 -4.82 5.58
N HIS A 114 -10.69 -3.87 4.78
CA HIS A 114 -11.19 -4.15 3.44
C HIS A 114 -10.10 -4.70 2.50
N ALA A 115 -8.85 -4.28 2.67
CA ALA A 115 -7.74 -4.78 1.86
C ALA A 115 -7.51 -6.30 2.01
N LEU A 116 -7.98 -6.94 3.10
CA LEU A 116 -7.88 -8.38 3.29
C LEU A 116 -8.99 -9.18 2.60
N ARG A 117 -10.16 -8.58 2.37
CA ARG A 117 -11.35 -9.29 1.90
C ARG A 117 -11.15 -10.09 0.62
N PRO A 118 -10.43 -9.60 -0.41
CA PRO A 118 -10.23 -10.41 -1.62
C PRO A 118 -9.48 -11.72 -1.35
N LEU A 119 -8.64 -11.79 -0.31
CA LEU A 119 -7.90 -13.01 0.07
C LEU A 119 -8.78 -14.10 0.70
N GLU A 120 -10.04 -13.81 1.03
CA GLU A 120 -11.03 -14.83 1.40
C GLU A 120 -11.25 -15.83 0.25
N ASN A 121 -11.07 -15.37 -0.99
CA ASN A 121 -11.03 -16.25 -2.16
C ASN A 121 -9.63 -16.90 -2.25
N SER A 122 -9.58 -18.22 -2.19
CA SER A 122 -8.32 -18.99 -2.22
C SER A 122 -7.51 -18.83 -3.52
N PHE A 123 -8.13 -18.40 -4.61
CA PHE A 123 -7.45 -18.14 -5.89
C PHE A 123 -6.79 -16.76 -5.97
N THR A 124 -7.05 -15.87 -5.02
CA THR A 124 -6.45 -14.54 -4.99
C THR A 124 -5.08 -14.60 -4.32
N ASP A 125 -4.04 -14.18 -5.02
CA ASP A 125 -2.66 -14.15 -4.52
C ASP A 125 -2.35 -12.83 -3.81
N ILE A 126 -2.79 -11.71 -4.42
CA ILE A 126 -2.60 -10.34 -3.94
C ILE A 126 -3.96 -9.65 -3.94
N ALA A 127 -4.25 -8.94 -2.88
CA ALA A 127 -5.41 -8.06 -2.77
C ALA A 127 -4.96 -6.60 -2.73
N THR A 128 -5.77 -5.71 -3.31
CA THR A 128 -5.59 -4.26 -3.24
C THR A 128 -6.94 -3.56 -3.17
N LEU A 129 -6.92 -2.24 -3.08
CA LEU A 129 -8.13 -1.43 -3.02
C LEU A 129 -8.27 -0.57 -4.28
N GLY A 130 -9.52 -0.23 -4.58
CA GLY A 130 -9.85 0.76 -5.58
C GLY A 130 -11.09 1.54 -5.18
N ALA A 131 -11.26 2.73 -5.75
CA ALA A 131 -12.47 3.54 -5.59
C ALA A 131 -12.95 4.01 -6.96
N GLN A 132 -14.26 4.16 -7.12
CA GLN A 132 -14.79 4.70 -8.37
C GLN A 132 -14.36 6.16 -8.53
N ILE A 133 -13.86 6.52 -9.71
CA ILE A 133 -13.51 7.89 -10.05
C ILE A 133 -14.80 8.66 -10.35
N ILE A 134 -15.07 9.69 -9.58
CA ILE A 134 -16.25 10.57 -9.74
C ILE A 134 -15.86 11.83 -10.51
N GLU A 135 -14.70 12.42 -10.20
CA GLU A 135 -14.27 13.68 -10.77
C GLU A 135 -13.71 13.51 -12.19
N GLU A 136 -14.20 14.31 -13.15
CA GLU A 136 -13.79 14.22 -14.55
C GLU A 136 -12.30 14.52 -14.79
N ASN A 137 -11.71 15.41 -13.99
CA ASN A 137 -10.28 15.74 -14.06
C ASN A 137 -9.41 14.51 -13.68
N GLU A 138 -9.82 13.72 -12.69
CA GLU A 138 -9.09 12.54 -12.24
C GLU A 138 -9.02 11.43 -13.32
N LYS A 139 -10.04 11.35 -14.18
CA LYS A 139 -10.06 10.37 -15.28
C LYS A 139 -8.86 10.53 -16.22
N ARG A 140 -8.38 11.77 -16.40
CA ARG A 140 -7.28 12.10 -17.31
C ARG A 140 -5.95 12.36 -16.60
N ASP A 141 -5.95 12.47 -15.27
CA ASP A 141 -4.73 12.71 -14.49
C ASP A 141 -3.84 11.44 -14.49
N PRO A 142 -2.60 11.50 -15.00
CA PRO A 142 -1.68 10.37 -14.99
C PRO A 142 -1.17 10.01 -13.57
N ASN A 143 -1.37 10.87 -12.57
CA ASN A 143 -1.05 10.57 -11.18
C ASN A 143 -2.13 9.70 -10.53
N VAL A 144 -3.35 9.74 -11.02
CA VAL A 144 -4.46 8.86 -10.65
C VAL A 144 -4.34 7.57 -11.46
N VAL A 145 -3.81 6.52 -10.87
CA VAL A 145 -3.65 5.21 -11.53
C VAL A 145 -5.01 4.54 -11.70
N LYS A 146 -5.35 4.12 -12.93
CA LYS A 146 -6.60 3.43 -13.24
C LYS A 146 -6.43 1.92 -13.13
N ILE A 147 -7.47 1.28 -12.60
CA ILE A 147 -7.60 -0.18 -12.58
C ILE A 147 -8.47 -0.60 -13.77
N VAL A 148 -7.92 -1.41 -14.64
CA VAL A 148 -8.69 -2.14 -15.65
C VAL A 148 -8.96 -3.53 -15.10
N GLY A 149 -10.23 -3.88 -14.89
CA GLY A 149 -10.59 -5.14 -14.26
C GLY A 149 -11.93 -5.66 -14.71
N THR A 150 -12.18 -6.95 -14.48
CA THR A 150 -13.48 -7.58 -14.70
C THR A 150 -14.21 -7.77 -13.38
N PRO A 151 -15.52 -7.42 -13.30
CA PRO A 151 -16.30 -7.62 -12.08
C PRO A 151 -16.37 -9.08 -11.65
N LEU A 152 -16.12 -9.34 -10.37
CA LEU A 152 -16.36 -10.63 -9.72
C LEU A 152 -17.64 -10.59 -8.86
N SER A 153 -17.93 -9.41 -8.31
CA SER A 153 -19.16 -9.10 -7.57
C SER A 153 -19.39 -7.58 -7.60
N GLN A 154 -20.42 -7.09 -6.91
CA GLN A 154 -20.75 -5.67 -6.85
C GLN A 154 -19.55 -4.78 -6.42
N ASN A 155 -18.76 -5.24 -5.44
CA ASN A 155 -17.66 -4.46 -4.87
C ASN A 155 -16.30 -5.13 -5.08
N ARG A 156 -16.17 -6.04 -6.08
CA ARG A 156 -14.91 -6.75 -6.30
C ARG A 156 -14.61 -6.90 -7.77
N LEU A 157 -13.35 -6.58 -8.13
CA LEU A 157 -12.84 -6.77 -9.48
C LEU A 157 -11.66 -7.76 -9.45
N ARG A 158 -11.50 -8.52 -10.52
CA ARG A 158 -10.21 -9.12 -10.86
C ARG A 158 -9.43 -8.11 -11.72
N ALA A 159 -8.28 -7.67 -11.24
CA ALA A 159 -7.43 -6.77 -12.01
C ALA A 159 -6.85 -7.50 -13.24
N LEU A 160 -6.92 -6.82 -14.38
CA LEU A 160 -6.33 -7.26 -15.64
C LEU A 160 -5.16 -6.36 -16.05
N TYR A 161 -5.19 -5.08 -15.63
CA TYR A 161 -4.14 -4.12 -15.89
C TYR A 161 -4.24 -2.92 -14.94
N PHE A 162 -3.12 -2.21 -14.77
CA PHE A 162 -3.04 -0.91 -14.11
C PHE A 162 -2.35 0.06 -15.05
N THR A 163 -2.88 1.29 -15.17
CA THR A 163 -2.33 2.26 -16.12
C THR A 163 -2.50 3.70 -15.63
N ARG A 164 -1.59 4.55 -16.10
CA ARG A 164 -1.70 6.01 -15.92
C ARG A 164 -2.56 6.67 -17.01
N ALA A 165 -2.80 5.97 -18.12
CA ALA A 165 -3.71 6.42 -19.16
C ALA A 165 -5.18 6.28 -18.72
N THR A 166 -6.09 6.99 -19.41
CA THR A 166 -7.52 6.75 -19.27
C THR A 166 -7.87 5.41 -19.92
N ALA A 167 -8.30 4.44 -19.14
CA ALA A 167 -8.68 3.11 -19.61
C ALA A 167 -9.70 2.47 -18.64
N PRO A 168 -10.64 1.60 -19.13
CA PRO A 168 -10.82 1.21 -20.55
C PRO A 168 -11.45 2.30 -21.41
N TYR A 169 -11.44 2.12 -22.72
CA TYR A 169 -12.14 2.99 -23.66
C TYR A 169 -13.64 2.71 -23.63
N GLY A 170 -14.47 3.75 -23.84
CA GLY A 170 -15.92 3.66 -23.87
C GLY A 170 -16.59 4.04 -22.55
N ASP A 171 -17.93 3.92 -22.52
CA ASP A 171 -18.74 4.29 -21.36
C ASP A 171 -18.61 3.28 -20.22
N GLY A 172 -18.65 3.79 -19.00
CA GLY A 172 -18.62 2.97 -17.80
C GLY A 172 -17.74 3.56 -16.68
N PRO A 173 -17.74 2.93 -15.50
CA PRO A 173 -16.97 3.42 -14.37
C PRO A 173 -15.47 3.22 -14.57
N LEU A 174 -14.66 4.21 -14.20
CA LEU A 174 -13.24 4.10 -14.02
C LEU A 174 -12.92 3.99 -12.53
N TYR A 175 -11.86 3.26 -12.19
CA TYR A 175 -11.49 3.00 -10.81
C TYR A 175 -10.08 3.50 -10.52
N HIS A 176 -9.94 4.31 -9.47
CA HIS A 176 -8.68 4.78 -8.93
C HIS A 176 -8.07 3.67 -8.07
N HIS A 177 -6.83 3.32 -8.31
CA HIS A 177 -6.07 2.37 -7.51
C HIS A 177 -5.57 3.01 -6.21
N ILE A 178 -5.82 2.36 -5.09
CA ILE A 178 -5.31 2.75 -3.77
C ILE A 178 -4.17 1.79 -3.40
N GLY A 179 -2.96 2.31 -3.26
CA GLY A 179 -1.69 1.57 -3.15
C GLY A 179 -1.48 0.82 -1.83
N ILE A 180 -2.52 0.15 -1.32
CA ILE A 180 -2.45 -0.76 -0.18
C ILE A 180 -2.55 -2.17 -0.70
N TYR A 181 -1.72 -3.07 -0.20
CA TYR A 181 -1.70 -4.45 -0.65
C TYR A 181 -1.76 -5.43 0.50
N ALA A 182 -2.53 -6.49 0.32
CA ALA A 182 -2.44 -7.68 1.13
C ALA A 182 -1.94 -8.84 0.26
N TYR A 183 -0.90 -9.50 0.70
CA TYR A 183 -0.27 -10.62 -0.01
C TYR A 183 -0.51 -11.90 0.76
N ARG A 184 -0.76 -13.01 0.04
CA ARG A 184 -0.36 -14.30 0.61
C ARG A 184 1.15 -14.33 0.74
N ARG A 185 1.68 -14.96 1.78
CA ARG A 185 3.12 -15.02 2.01
C ARG A 185 3.88 -15.54 0.79
N GLU A 186 3.45 -16.66 0.24
CA GLU A 186 4.05 -17.24 -0.95
C GLU A 186 4.00 -16.31 -2.18
N ALA A 187 2.95 -15.50 -2.30
CA ALA A 187 2.83 -14.53 -3.38
C ALA A 187 3.83 -13.38 -3.21
N LEU A 188 4.04 -12.88 -1.98
CA LEU A 188 5.06 -11.87 -1.71
C LEU A 188 6.47 -12.42 -1.98
N GLU A 189 6.77 -13.64 -1.53
CA GLU A 189 8.06 -14.30 -1.77
C GLU A 189 8.37 -14.44 -3.26
N LYS A 190 7.38 -14.88 -4.06
CA LYS A 190 7.50 -14.94 -5.52
C LYS A 190 7.68 -13.55 -6.13
N PHE A 191 6.85 -12.59 -5.71
CA PHE A 191 6.83 -11.23 -6.26
C PHE A 191 8.19 -10.54 -6.13
N VAL A 192 8.81 -10.58 -4.95
CA VAL A 192 10.12 -9.96 -4.73
C VAL A 192 11.27 -10.71 -5.39
N SER A 193 11.09 -11.99 -5.72
CA SER A 193 12.09 -12.77 -6.46
C SER A 193 12.16 -12.43 -7.95
N PHE A 194 11.12 -11.82 -8.52
CA PHE A 194 11.09 -11.44 -9.92
C PHE A 194 11.91 -10.17 -10.18
N LYS A 195 12.55 -10.14 -11.34
CA LYS A 195 13.16 -8.92 -11.86
C LYS A 195 12.07 -7.94 -12.28
N PRO A 196 12.35 -6.61 -12.27
CA PRO A 196 11.44 -5.62 -12.84
C PRO A 196 11.00 -6.00 -14.24
N SER A 197 9.70 -5.95 -14.48
CA SER A 197 9.08 -6.39 -15.72
C SER A 197 8.92 -5.24 -16.74
N THR A 198 8.59 -5.57 -17.98
CA THR A 198 8.54 -4.59 -19.08
C THR A 198 7.46 -3.51 -18.85
N LEU A 199 6.25 -3.93 -18.48
CA LEU A 199 5.14 -3.01 -18.26
C LEU A 199 5.30 -2.23 -16.95
N GLU A 200 5.84 -2.86 -15.91
CA GLU A 200 6.23 -2.19 -14.66
C GLU A 200 7.17 -1.01 -14.93
N MET A 201 8.23 -1.24 -15.71
CA MET A 201 9.20 -0.19 -16.02
C MET A 201 8.60 0.92 -16.89
N ARG A 202 7.69 0.57 -17.80
CA ARG A 202 7.05 1.52 -18.72
C ARG A 202 6.04 2.41 -18.01
N GLU A 203 5.13 1.83 -17.24
CA GLU A 203 4.08 2.54 -16.49
C GLU A 203 4.61 3.10 -15.15
N LYS A 204 5.77 2.61 -14.67
CA LYS A 204 6.30 2.87 -13.32
C LYS A 204 5.29 2.47 -12.23
N LEU A 205 4.74 1.26 -12.39
CA LEU A 205 3.74 0.65 -11.53
C LEU A 205 4.20 -0.75 -11.14
N GLU A 206 4.67 -0.92 -9.90
CA GLU A 206 5.31 -2.14 -9.42
C GLU A 206 4.39 -3.38 -9.52
N GLN A 207 3.09 -3.21 -9.28
CA GLN A 207 2.11 -4.29 -9.30
C GLN A 207 1.93 -4.95 -10.69
N LEU A 208 2.37 -4.30 -11.76
CA LEU A 208 2.36 -4.92 -13.10
C LEU A 208 3.32 -6.10 -13.19
N ARG A 209 4.42 -6.10 -12.42
CA ARG A 209 5.31 -7.26 -12.29
C ARG A 209 4.54 -8.52 -11.87
N ALA A 210 3.60 -8.39 -10.96
CA ALA A 210 2.76 -9.50 -10.54
C ALA A 210 1.91 -10.03 -11.69
N LEU A 211 1.20 -9.16 -12.42
CA LEU A 211 0.34 -9.55 -13.53
C LEU A 211 1.15 -10.17 -14.69
N GLU A 212 2.32 -9.61 -15.03
CA GLU A 212 3.20 -10.15 -16.07
C GLU A 212 3.76 -11.54 -15.72
N ASN A 213 3.76 -11.91 -14.43
CA ASN A 213 4.19 -13.23 -13.92
C ASN A 213 3.02 -14.12 -13.47
N ASN A 214 1.81 -13.86 -13.96
CA ASN A 214 0.60 -14.64 -13.69
C ASN A 214 0.21 -14.72 -12.20
N ILE A 215 0.62 -13.77 -11.37
CA ILE A 215 0.10 -13.60 -10.02
C ILE A 215 -1.24 -12.89 -10.09
N ARG A 216 -2.28 -13.49 -9.51
CA ARG A 216 -3.62 -12.93 -9.53
C ARG A 216 -3.76 -11.80 -8.51
N ILE A 217 -4.26 -10.66 -8.98
CA ILE A 217 -4.62 -9.52 -8.14
C ILE A 217 -6.13 -9.33 -8.19
N ASP A 218 -6.78 -9.35 -7.03
CA ASP A 218 -8.19 -8.95 -6.89
C ASP A 218 -8.27 -7.64 -6.10
N VAL A 219 -9.28 -6.85 -6.42
CA VAL A 219 -9.47 -5.49 -5.91
C VAL A 219 -10.78 -5.41 -5.15
N GLU A 220 -10.76 -4.91 -3.93
CA GLU A 220 -11.98 -4.50 -3.23
C GLU A 220 -12.27 -3.04 -3.53
N ILE A 221 -13.51 -2.74 -3.94
CA ILE A 221 -13.95 -1.37 -4.20
C ILE A 221 -14.47 -0.78 -2.91
N VAL A 222 -13.94 0.40 -2.56
CA VAL A 222 -14.29 1.19 -1.38
C VAL A 222 -14.81 2.57 -1.78
N ASP A 223 -15.48 3.23 -0.84
CA ASP A 223 -16.12 4.53 -1.10
C ASP A 223 -15.21 5.74 -0.83
N THR A 224 -14.05 5.51 -0.20
CA THR A 224 -13.14 6.58 0.21
C THR A 224 -11.73 6.34 -0.31
N ILE A 225 -11.06 7.42 -0.67
CA ILE A 225 -9.67 7.43 -1.11
C ILE A 225 -8.85 8.12 -0.01
N PRO A 226 -7.93 7.42 0.67
CA PRO A 226 -7.04 8.07 1.62
C PRO A 226 -6.12 9.04 0.87
N LEU A 227 -5.89 10.22 1.46
CA LEU A 227 -4.97 11.20 0.90
C LEU A 227 -3.54 10.78 1.17
N GLY A 228 -2.78 10.59 0.10
CA GLY A 228 -1.34 10.39 0.15
C GLY A 228 -0.60 11.72 0.20
N VAL A 229 0.53 11.73 0.88
CA VAL A 229 1.42 12.90 0.97
C VAL A 229 2.65 12.64 0.11
N ASP A 230 2.79 13.37 -0.98
CA ASP A 230 3.95 13.30 -1.87
C ASP A 230 4.68 14.64 -2.01
N THR A 231 3.95 15.73 -1.85
CA THR A 231 4.41 17.11 -1.99
C THR A 231 4.09 17.92 -0.74
N GLN A 232 4.66 19.14 -0.63
CA GLN A 232 4.31 20.07 0.45
C GLN A 232 2.82 20.42 0.41
N HIS A 233 2.24 20.61 -0.78
CA HIS A 233 0.83 20.91 -0.93
C HIS A 233 -0.07 19.79 -0.37
N ASP A 234 0.30 18.52 -0.59
CA ASP A 234 -0.44 17.39 -0.02
C ASP A 234 -0.35 17.38 1.51
N LEU A 235 0.85 17.69 2.04
CA LEU A 235 1.06 17.79 3.49
C LEU A 235 0.17 18.87 4.11
N ASP A 236 0.13 20.06 3.50
CA ASP A 236 -0.68 21.18 3.99
C ASP A 236 -2.17 20.80 4.03
N ARG A 237 -2.69 20.17 2.98
CA ARG A 237 -4.07 19.66 2.92
C ARG A 237 -4.36 18.61 4.01
N VAL A 238 -3.42 17.71 4.25
CA VAL A 238 -3.59 16.69 5.30
C VAL A 238 -3.54 17.32 6.69
N CYS A 239 -2.70 18.33 6.91
CA CYS A 239 -2.69 19.09 8.16
C CYS A 239 -4.05 19.76 8.45
N GLU A 240 -4.72 20.31 7.44
CA GLU A 240 -6.06 20.91 7.60
C GLU A 240 -7.13 19.87 8.01
N ILE A 241 -6.98 18.62 7.59
CA ILE A 241 -7.95 17.54 7.86
C ILE A 241 -7.71 16.88 9.22
N LEU A 242 -6.45 16.75 9.65
CA LEU A 242 -6.06 16.03 10.86
C LEU A 242 -5.69 16.94 12.03
N ALA A 243 -5.79 18.28 11.87
CA ALA A 243 -5.51 19.29 12.91
C ALA A 243 -6.53 19.27 14.06
#